data_296314da93d0e02d352ffd77161a5072
#
_entry.id   296314da93d0e02d352ffd77161a5072
#
_cell.length_a   1.000
_cell.length_b   1.000
_cell.length_c   1.000
_cell.angle_alpha   90.00
_cell.angle_beta   90.00
_cell.angle_gamma   90.00
#
_symmetry.space_group_name_H-M   'P 1'
#
loop_
_entity.id
_entity.type
_entity.pdbx_description
1 polymer ?
#
loop_
_entity_poly.entity_id
_entity_poly.type
_entity_poly.pdbx_seq_one_letter_code
_entity_poly.pdbx_strand_id
1 'polypeptide(L)'
;MHATWVSFLLGLVVASQWSAASTAANTTSDALNLPACAFRSTVPSVPLWNAARPGLMMPIVGLGTGHCNPRQGGECMNNKTARRATLDFLRAGGRRIDTAITYHDQTGIGRAIRHSRVPREEVFITSKVGPGLPLGYQDILDQTQTVLKELNTSYVDLLLIHWPGPPGNSRDPDCRPPHINYTLCRLNSWRAMIKVLQMGSAHAIGISNYEFRHVGELLFSGLVFPAVNQVEFHPYFEERPLKTYCNQHNITYNGYSPFAANDWAPYFHHWPHSLLNDTMLQKIATAHGRTPAQVALRFQVQLGLVVNPRTQNFEHMKENVNIFDFELSQDDMTQITYLTPPSDNPKIFPDPYKIP
;
A
#
# COMPACT_ATOMS: atom_id res chain seq x y z
N MET A 1 41.24 2.23 34.43
CA MET A 1 42.15 1.29 33.74
C MET A 1 41.34 0.11 33.28
N HIS A 2 41.47 -0.26 32.05
CA HIS A 2 40.76 -1.26 31.24
C HIS A 2 39.38 -0.82 30.68
N ALA A 3 39.46 -0.14 29.54
CA ALA A 3 38.41 -0.02 28.55
C ALA A 3 38.43 -1.28 27.69
N THR A 4 37.34 -2.01 27.65
CA THR A 4 37.14 -3.12 26.70
C THR A 4 36.23 -2.65 25.58
N TRP A 5 36.78 -2.64 24.38
CA TRP A 5 36.11 -2.42 23.10
C TRP A 5 35.14 -3.58 22.83
N VAL A 6 33.88 -3.30 22.61
CA VAL A 6 32.93 -4.24 22.00
C VAL A 6 32.71 -3.79 20.56
N SER A 7 33.25 -4.62 19.67
CA SER A 7 33.21 -4.42 18.21
C SER A 7 31.81 -4.48 17.64
N PHE A 8 31.52 -3.54 16.76
CA PHE A 8 30.41 -3.56 15.81
C PHE A 8 30.60 -4.72 14.82
N LEU A 9 29.72 -5.69 14.86
CA LEU A 9 29.47 -6.68 13.80
C LEU A 9 27.99 -7.00 13.77
N LEU A 10 27.19 -6.12 13.15
CA LEU A 10 25.79 -6.39 12.80
C LEU A 10 25.45 -5.54 11.56
N GLY A 11 25.76 -6.08 10.40
CA GLY A 11 25.50 -5.36 9.16
C GLY A 11 25.76 -6.17 7.90
N LEU A 12 25.40 -7.45 7.85
CA LEU A 12 25.49 -8.24 6.59
C LEU A 12 24.82 -9.60 6.75
N VAL A 13 23.51 -9.66 6.94
CA VAL A 13 22.70 -10.89 6.69
C VAL A 13 21.23 -10.48 6.46
N VAL A 14 20.88 -9.96 5.31
CA VAL A 14 19.46 -9.96 4.84
C VAL A 14 19.38 -10.13 3.31
N ALA A 15 20.47 -10.37 2.61
CA ALA A 15 20.44 -10.44 1.13
C ALA A 15 20.41 -11.86 0.53
N SER A 16 20.28 -12.95 1.30
CA SER A 16 20.52 -14.30 0.75
C SER A 16 19.44 -15.36 0.99
N GLN A 17 18.17 -15.02 1.23
CA GLN A 17 17.12 -16.02 1.40
C GLN A 17 15.96 -15.94 0.40
N TRP A 18 16.21 -15.48 -0.80
CA TRP A 18 15.26 -15.54 -1.91
C TRP A 18 15.67 -16.55 -2.97
N SER A 19 16.11 -17.76 -2.59
CA SER A 19 16.32 -18.83 -3.56
C SER A 19 15.01 -19.58 -3.81
N ALA A 20 14.64 -19.63 -5.09
CA ALA A 20 13.47 -20.25 -5.65
C ALA A 20 13.39 -21.77 -5.35
N ALA A 21 12.24 -22.21 -4.89
CA ALA A 21 11.80 -23.60 -5.09
C ALA A 21 11.03 -23.66 -6.42
N SER A 22 11.76 -23.89 -7.52
CA SER A 22 11.20 -24.27 -8.82
C SER A 22 11.10 -25.80 -8.87
N THR A 23 9.88 -26.31 -8.81
CA THR A 23 9.62 -27.70 -9.28
C THR A 23 8.77 -27.63 -10.54
N ALA A 24 9.39 -28.04 -11.66
CA ALA A 24 8.75 -28.23 -12.95
C ALA A 24 7.69 -29.32 -12.86
N ALA A 25 6.51 -29.08 -13.40
CA ALA A 25 5.51 -30.09 -13.68
C ALA A 25 5.16 -30.05 -15.17
N ASN A 26 5.26 -31.22 -15.76
CA ASN A 26 5.04 -31.54 -17.17
C ASN A 26 3.61 -31.24 -17.65
N THR A 27 3.55 -30.77 -18.90
CA THR A 27 2.35 -30.58 -19.72
C THR A 27 1.75 -31.88 -20.22
N THR A 28 0.45 -32.09 -20.00
CA THR A 28 -0.44 -32.76 -20.95
C THR A 28 -1.80 -32.09 -20.91
N SER A 29 -2.34 -31.85 -22.11
CA SER A 29 -3.61 -31.22 -22.44
C SER A 29 -4.81 -31.97 -21.86
N ASP A 30 -5.63 -31.24 -21.06
CA ASP A 30 -7.06 -31.50 -20.97
C ASP A 30 -7.76 -30.17 -20.60
N ALA A 31 -8.20 -29.48 -21.65
CA ALA A 31 -9.07 -28.32 -21.51
C ALA A 31 -10.50 -28.88 -21.33
N LEU A 32 -11.08 -28.72 -20.13
CA LEU A 32 -12.51 -28.73 -19.77
C LEU A 32 -12.73 -29.45 -18.43
N ASN A 33 -12.77 -28.70 -17.36
CA ASN A 33 -13.09 -29.02 -15.96
C ASN A 33 -11.95 -28.82 -14.96
N LEU A 34 -11.35 -27.62 -14.97
CA LEU A 34 -10.54 -27.23 -13.82
C LEU A 34 -11.47 -26.72 -12.71
N PRO A 35 -11.36 -27.27 -11.49
CA PRO A 35 -12.05 -26.71 -10.33
C PRO A 35 -11.58 -25.27 -10.10
N ALA A 36 -12.49 -24.41 -9.63
CA ALA A 36 -12.31 -22.96 -9.45
C ALA A 36 -11.16 -22.54 -8.50
N CYS A 37 -10.33 -23.46 -8.02
CA CYS A 37 -9.22 -23.26 -7.08
C CYS A 37 -7.83 -23.20 -7.70
N ALA A 38 -7.68 -23.12 -9.03
CA ALA A 38 -6.37 -23.29 -9.68
C ALA A 38 -5.52 -22.02 -9.81
N PHE A 39 -5.97 -20.86 -9.36
CA PHE A 39 -5.16 -19.64 -9.43
C PHE A 39 -4.38 -19.42 -8.15
N ARG A 40 -3.28 -20.14 -7.94
CA ARG A 40 -2.33 -19.81 -6.86
C ARG A 40 -1.79 -18.40 -7.10
N SER A 41 -1.66 -17.61 -6.03
CA SER A 41 -0.98 -16.33 -6.12
C SER A 41 0.47 -16.54 -6.58
N THR A 42 0.87 -15.80 -7.61
CA THR A 42 2.26 -15.75 -8.07
C THR A 42 3.04 -14.60 -7.38
N VAL A 43 2.35 -13.77 -6.59
CA VAL A 43 2.91 -12.63 -5.91
C VAL A 43 3.46 -13.06 -4.55
N PRO A 44 4.76 -12.85 -4.28
CA PRO A 44 5.35 -13.04 -2.95
C PRO A 44 4.70 -12.15 -1.89
N SER A 45 4.87 -12.52 -0.63
CA SER A 45 4.32 -11.79 0.51
C SER A 45 5.41 -11.47 1.53
N VAL A 46 5.21 -10.39 2.31
CA VAL A 46 6.04 -10.01 3.44
C VAL A 46 5.30 -10.21 4.76
N PRO A 47 5.99 -10.58 5.86
CA PRO A 47 5.37 -10.71 7.16
C PRO A 47 4.99 -9.32 7.73
N LEU A 48 3.84 -9.22 8.38
CA LEU A 48 3.47 -8.06 9.19
C LEU A 48 3.80 -8.34 10.66
N TRP A 49 4.90 -7.76 11.14
CA TRP A 49 5.45 -8.05 12.46
C TRP A 49 4.57 -7.55 13.62
N ASN A 50 3.90 -6.40 13.43
CA ASN A 50 3.04 -5.77 14.43
C ASN A 50 1.56 -6.11 14.24
N ALA A 51 1.25 -7.27 13.64
CA ALA A 51 -0.12 -7.75 13.46
C ALA A 51 -0.59 -8.55 14.71
N ALA A 52 -1.90 -8.50 15.00
CA ALA A 52 -2.48 -9.33 16.08
C ALA A 52 -2.49 -10.82 15.72
N ARG A 53 -2.60 -11.14 14.43
CA ARG A 53 -2.51 -12.51 13.93
C ARG A 53 -1.06 -12.86 13.65
N PRO A 54 -0.43 -13.74 14.45
CA PRO A 54 0.93 -14.18 14.18
C PRO A 54 1.05 -14.81 12.78
N GLY A 55 2.11 -14.44 12.05
CA GLY A 55 2.36 -14.98 10.70
C GLY A 55 1.44 -14.41 9.62
N LEU A 56 0.75 -13.29 9.85
CA LEU A 56 0.00 -12.61 8.82
C LEU A 56 0.95 -12.13 7.72
N MET A 57 0.70 -12.58 6.49
CA MET A 57 1.51 -12.28 5.31
C MET A 57 0.77 -11.30 4.39
N MET A 58 1.43 -10.22 3.99
CA MET A 58 0.90 -9.20 3.08
C MET A 58 1.49 -9.37 1.68
N PRO A 59 0.68 -9.64 0.63
CA PRO A 59 1.19 -9.72 -0.74
C PRO A 59 1.85 -8.40 -1.18
N ILE A 60 3.04 -8.48 -1.78
CA ILE A 60 3.87 -7.31 -2.11
C ILE A 60 3.18 -6.40 -3.13
N VAL A 61 2.51 -6.96 -4.13
CA VAL A 61 1.75 -6.17 -5.13
C VAL A 61 0.27 -6.25 -4.82
N GLY A 62 -0.39 -5.09 -4.75
CA GLY A 62 -1.84 -4.97 -4.59
C GLY A 62 -2.48 -4.17 -5.70
N LEU A 63 -3.78 -4.34 -5.90
CA LEU A 63 -4.58 -3.44 -6.73
C LEU A 63 -5.01 -2.24 -5.90
N GLY A 64 -4.48 -1.06 -6.19
CA GLY A 64 -5.00 0.20 -5.67
C GLY A 64 -6.30 0.57 -6.38
N THR A 65 -7.32 0.95 -5.62
CA THR A 65 -8.60 1.45 -6.18
C THR A 65 -8.77 2.95 -5.96
N GLY A 66 -7.76 3.58 -5.38
CA GLY A 66 -7.75 4.95 -4.90
C GLY A 66 -8.42 5.96 -5.81
N HIS A 67 -8.93 6.97 -5.14
CA HIS A 67 -9.70 8.05 -5.71
C HIS A 67 -8.96 8.77 -6.85
N CYS A 68 -9.72 9.11 -7.89
CA CYS A 68 -9.34 10.14 -8.84
C CYS A 68 -10.29 11.34 -8.66
N ASN A 69 -9.88 12.52 -9.07
CA ASN A 69 -10.78 13.66 -9.09
C ASN A 69 -11.46 13.73 -10.47
N PRO A 70 -12.80 13.53 -10.57
CA PRO A 70 -13.51 13.57 -11.86
C PRO A 70 -13.40 14.91 -12.58
N ARG A 71 -13.23 16.01 -11.82
CA ARG A 71 -13.03 17.35 -12.40
C ARG A 71 -11.69 17.50 -13.11
N GLN A 72 -10.88 16.48 -13.08
CA GLN A 72 -9.49 16.47 -13.42
C GLN A 72 -9.13 15.39 -14.47
N GLY A 73 -10.13 14.82 -15.15
CA GLY A 73 -9.95 13.97 -16.33
C GLY A 73 -9.56 12.52 -16.07
N GLY A 74 -9.35 12.11 -14.79
CA GLY A 74 -9.09 10.71 -14.45
C GLY A 74 -10.36 9.89 -14.26
N GLU A 75 -10.43 8.70 -14.82
CA GLU A 75 -11.55 7.78 -14.56
C GLU A 75 -11.49 7.23 -13.12
N CYS A 76 -12.45 7.69 -12.30
CA CYS A 76 -12.62 7.15 -10.94
C CYS A 76 -13.16 5.73 -10.96
N MET A 77 -12.64 4.87 -10.13
CA MET A 77 -13.30 3.61 -9.86
C MET A 77 -14.56 3.88 -9.04
N ASN A 78 -15.68 3.45 -9.58
CA ASN A 78 -16.96 3.34 -8.88
C ASN A 78 -17.25 1.86 -8.57
N ASN A 79 -18.34 1.58 -7.88
CA ASN A 79 -18.70 0.21 -7.53
C ASN A 79 -18.71 -0.78 -8.72
N LYS A 80 -19.09 -0.33 -9.93
CA LYS A 80 -19.12 -1.18 -11.12
C LYS A 80 -17.72 -1.47 -11.66
N THR A 81 -16.91 -0.44 -11.80
CA THR A 81 -15.54 -0.55 -12.34
C THR A 81 -14.61 -1.21 -11.33
N ALA A 82 -14.71 -0.91 -10.04
CA ALA A 82 -13.96 -1.58 -8.98
C ALA A 82 -14.30 -3.07 -8.88
N ARG A 83 -15.60 -3.43 -9.06
CA ARG A 83 -16.00 -4.83 -9.13
C ARG A 83 -15.31 -5.57 -10.28
N ARG A 84 -15.30 -4.96 -11.48
CA ARG A 84 -14.64 -5.55 -12.65
C ARG A 84 -13.12 -5.66 -12.43
N ALA A 85 -12.48 -4.57 -12.03
CA ALA A 85 -11.04 -4.53 -11.79
C ALA A 85 -10.60 -5.55 -10.73
N THR A 86 -11.37 -5.70 -9.64
CA THR A 86 -11.08 -6.71 -8.62
C THR A 86 -11.18 -8.14 -9.17
N LEU A 87 -12.23 -8.46 -9.94
CA LEU A 87 -12.36 -9.78 -10.56
C LEU A 87 -11.20 -10.08 -11.51
N ASP A 88 -10.85 -9.10 -12.35
CA ASP A 88 -9.77 -9.23 -13.32
C ASP A 88 -8.40 -9.36 -12.63
N PHE A 89 -8.16 -8.60 -11.55
CA PHE A 89 -6.92 -8.71 -10.77
C PHE A 89 -6.78 -10.07 -10.07
N LEU A 90 -7.87 -10.60 -9.50
CA LEU A 90 -7.87 -11.95 -8.90
C LEU A 90 -7.60 -13.03 -9.97
N ARG A 91 -8.13 -12.86 -11.20
CA ARG A 91 -7.84 -13.76 -12.34
C ARG A 91 -6.40 -13.66 -12.81
N ALA A 92 -5.79 -12.46 -12.74
CA ALA A 92 -4.38 -12.25 -13.05
C ALA A 92 -3.43 -12.87 -12.00
N GLY A 93 -3.94 -13.47 -10.91
CA GLY A 93 -3.14 -14.06 -9.82
C GLY A 93 -2.89 -13.13 -8.64
N GLY A 94 -3.38 -11.88 -8.67
CA GLY A 94 -3.29 -10.96 -7.55
C GLY A 94 -4.17 -11.40 -6.36
N ARG A 95 -3.77 -11.01 -5.16
CA ARG A 95 -4.49 -11.39 -3.91
C ARG A 95 -4.64 -10.25 -2.91
N ARG A 96 -4.18 -9.05 -3.21
CA ARG A 96 -4.33 -7.90 -2.31
C ARG A 96 -5.07 -6.75 -2.99
N ILE A 97 -6.14 -6.29 -2.35
CA ILE A 97 -6.96 -5.17 -2.79
C ILE A 97 -6.81 -4.04 -1.78
N ASP A 98 -6.47 -2.85 -2.24
CA ASP A 98 -6.30 -1.64 -1.43
C ASP A 98 -7.38 -0.62 -1.77
N THR A 99 -8.26 -0.37 -0.81
CA THR A 99 -9.40 0.57 -0.91
C THR A 99 -9.45 1.51 0.29
N ALA A 100 -10.51 2.31 0.40
CA ALA A 100 -10.82 3.17 1.55
C ALA A 100 -12.32 3.48 1.59
N ILE A 101 -12.86 3.80 2.76
CA ILE A 101 -14.25 4.21 2.93
C ILE A 101 -14.61 5.43 2.03
N THR A 102 -13.68 6.34 1.84
CA THR A 102 -13.87 7.55 1.03
C THR A 102 -13.77 7.33 -0.48
N TYR A 103 -13.44 6.11 -0.93
CA TYR A 103 -13.39 5.80 -2.37
C TYR A 103 -14.76 5.41 -2.93
N HIS A 104 -15.72 5.06 -2.07
CA HIS A 104 -17.10 4.70 -2.42
C HIS A 104 -17.22 3.51 -3.38
N ASP A 105 -16.26 2.60 -3.35
CA ASP A 105 -16.13 1.45 -4.24
C ASP A 105 -16.16 0.09 -3.52
N GLN A 106 -16.15 0.09 -2.19
CA GLN A 106 -16.04 -1.10 -1.35
C GLN A 106 -17.18 -2.11 -1.59
N THR A 107 -18.40 -1.64 -1.84
CA THR A 107 -19.53 -2.54 -2.17
C THR A 107 -19.27 -3.33 -3.45
N GLY A 108 -18.65 -2.69 -4.45
CA GLY A 108 -18.22 -3.34 -5.69
C GLY A 108 -17.16 -4.41 -5.45
N ILE A 109 -16.14 -4.07 -4.65
CA ILE A 109 -15.04 -4.96 -4.26
C ILE A 109 -15.57 -6.19 -3.51
N GLY A 110 -16.39 -5.98 -2.48
CA GLY A 110 -16.97 -7.07 -1.70
C GLY A 110 -17.81 -8.03 -2.57
N ARG A 111 -18.60 -7.49 -3.51
CA ARG A 111 -19.33 -8.30 -4.51
C ARG A 111 -18.38 -9.08 -5.41
N ALA A 112 -17.27 -8.47 -5.85
CA ALA A 112 -16.29 -9.14 -6.70
C ALA A 112 -15.65 -10.34 -6.00
N ILE A 113 -15.19 -10.16 -4.76
CA ILE A 113 -14.54 -11.22 -3.98
C ILE A 113 -15.49 -12.43 -3.84
N ARG A 114 -16.75 -12.19 -3.45
CA ARG A 114 -17.76 -13.29 -3.36
C ARG A 114 -18.04 -13.98 -4.69
N HIS A 115 -17.97 -13.27 -5.81
CA HIS A 115 -18.21 -13.86 -7.13
C HIS A 115 -16.98 -14.51 -7.74
N SER A 116 -15.78 -14.18 -7.25
CA SER A 116 -14.52 -14.70 -7.78
C SER A 116 -14.30 -16.19 -7.50
N ARG A 117 -15.01 -16.75 -6.51
CA ARG A 117 -14.81 -18.09 -5.95
C ARG A 117 -13.42 -18.28 -5.30
N VAL A 118 -12.63 -17.21 -5.15
CA VAL A 118 -11.40 -17.23 -4.34
C VAL A 118 -11.83 -17.20 -2.87
N PRO A 119 -11.36 -18.12 -2.01
CA PRO A 119 -11.66 -18.09 -0.59
C PRO A 119 -11.32 -16.74 0.04
N ARG A 120 -12.15 -16.24 0.97
CA ARG A 120 -11.95 -14.92 1.60
C ARG A 120 -10.58 -14.81 2.27
N GLU A 121 -10.13 -15.88 2.88
CA GLU A 121 -8.85 -15.99 3.59
C GLU A 121 -7.62 -15.94 2.66
N GLU A 122 -7.80 -16.16 1.36
CA GLU A 122 -6.76 -16.00 0.35
C GLU A 122 -6.68 -14.57 -0.21
N VAL A 123 -7.66 -13.72 0.11
CA VAL A 123 -7.69 -12.32 -0.35
C VAL A 123 -7.33 -11.39 0.81
N PHE A 124 -6.24 -10.64 0.65
CA PHE A 124 -5.82 -9.62 1.60
C PHE A 124 -6.52 -8.30 1.27
N ILE A 125 -7.37 -7.81 2.15
CA ILE A 125 -8.08 -6.54 1.98
C ILE A 125 -7.45 -5.49 2.90
N THR A 126 -6.94 -4.41 2.30
CA THR A 126 -6.61 -3.16 3.00
C THR A 126 -7.76 -2.17 2.81
N SER A 127 -8.27 -1.62 3.91
CA SER A 127 -9.17 -0.46 3.86
C SER A 127 -8.66 0.65 4.78
N LYS A 128 -9.26 1.86 4.66
CA LYS A 128 -8.84 3.04 5.39
C LYS A 128 -10.03 3.82 5.92
N VAL A 129 -9.86 4.44 7.10
CA VAL A 129 -10.80 5.34 7.76
C VAL A 129 -10.27 6.78 7.76
N GLY A 130 -11.12 7.83 7.75
CA GLY A 130 -10.70 9.18 7.36
C GLY A 130 -10.33 9.24 5.87
N PRO A 131 -9.67 10.24 5.35
CA PRO A 131 -9.79 11.66 5.69
C PRO A 131 -11.10 12.24 5.18
N GLY A 132 -11.37 13.48 5.55
CA GLY A 132 -12.65 14.12 5.23
C GLY A 132 -13.82 13.57 6.06
N LEU A 133 -13.60 12.49 6.78
CA LEU A 133 -14.47 11.93 7.81
C LEU A 133 -13.87 12.20 9.19
N PRO A 134 -14.69 12.21 10.26
CA PRO A 134 -14.22 12.49 11.61
C PRO A 134 -13.14 11.50 12.08
N LEU A 135 -12.12 12.01 12.78
CA LEU A 135 -11.19 11.23 13.59
C LEU A 135 -11.63 11.25 15.06
N GLY A 136 -11.05 10.39 15.89
CA GLY A 136 -11.39 10.24 17.29
C GLY A 136 -11.91 8.83 17.58
N TYR A 137 -12.04 8.50 18.88
CA TYR A 137 -12.28 7.11 19.30
C TYR A 137 -13.56 6.50 18.69
N GLN A 138 -14.71 7.12 18.94
CA GLN A 138 -16.00 6.55 18.49
C GLN A 138 -16.19 6.66 16.98
N ASP A 139 -15.66 7.74 16.38
CA ASP A 139 -15.79 7.97 14.95
C ASP A 139 -15.04 6.89 14.12
N ILE A 140 -13.86 6.46 14.59
CA ILE A 140 -13.12 5.35 13.98
C ILE A 140 -13.87 4.03 14.10
N LEU A 141 -14.48 3.73 15.26
CA LEU A 141 -15.28 2.51 15.45
C LEU A 141 -16.46 2.46 14.47
N ASP A 142 -17.21 3.56 14.34
CA ASP A 142 -18.38 3.62 13.45
C ASP A 142 -18.00 3.52 11.97
N GLN A 143 -16.89 4.17 11.57
CA GLN A 143 -16.36 4.03 10.22
C GLN A 143 -15.92 2.60 9.93
N THR A 144 -15.31 1.93 10.91
CA THR A 144 -14.93 0.51 10.76
C THR A 144 -16.15 -0.37 10.51
N GLN A 145 -17.26 -0.16 11.23
CA GLN A 145 -18.50 -0.90 10.98
C GLN A 145 -19.04 -0.63 9.56
N THR A 146 -18.93 0.61 9.08
CA THR A 146 -19.32 0.98 7.72
C THR A 146 -18.46 0.25 6.68
N VAL A 147 -17.14 0.22 6.87
CA VAL A 147 -16.21 -0.53 6.01
C VAL A 147 -16.60 -2.00 5.91
N LEU A 148 -16.83 -2.66 7.05
CA LEU A 148 -17.21 -4.08 7.09
C LEU A 148 -18.56 -4.34 6.40
N LYS A 149 -19.53 -3.44 6.63
CA LYS A 149 -20.85 -3.51 6.00
C LYS A 149 -20.76 -3.34 4.47
N GLU A 150 -20.02 -2.37 3.97
CA GLU A 150 -19.88 -2.12 2.54
C GLU A 150 -19.17 -3.26 1.83
N LEU A 151 -18.07 -3.77 2.41
CA LEU A 151 -17.35 -4.93 1.90
C LEU A 151 -18.14 -6.24 2.08
N ASN A 152 -19.14 -6.24 2.97
CA ASN A 152 -19.90 -7.42 3.40
C ASN A 152 -18.97 -8.56 3.83
N THR A 153 -18.15 -8.27 4.82
CA THR A 153 -17.18 -9.18 5.45
C THR A 153 -17.15 -8.95 6.96
N SER A 154 -16.74 -9.95 7.72
CA SER A 154 -16.57 -9.83 9.19
C SER A 154 -15.26 -9.18 9.59
N TYR A 155 -14.26 -9.11 8.68
CA TYR A 155 -12.95 -8.54 8.96
C TYR A 155 -12.28 -7.98 7.69
N VAL A 156 -11.35 -7.06 7.88
CA VAL A 156 -10.32 -6.71 6.90
C VAL A 156 -8.96 -7.21 7.38
N ASP A 157 -8.04 -7.48 6.47
CA ASP A 157 -6.71 -7.95 6.83
C ASP A 157 -5.86 -6.82 7.39
N LEU A 158 -6.04 -5.59 6.88
CA LEU A 158 -5.37 -4.38 7.33
C LEU A 158 -6.34 -3.21 7.31
N LEU A 159 -6.45 -2.50 8.43
CA LEU A 159 -7.16 -1.22 8.51
C LEU A 159 -6.17 -0.10 8.78
N LEU A 160 -6.24 1.00 8.03
CA LEU A 160 -5.37 2.16 8.18
C LEU A 160 -6.15 3.40 8.60
N ILE A 161 -5.53 4.26 9.43
CA ILE A 161 -5.91 5.66 9.49
C ILE A 161 -5.32 6.33 8.24
N HIS A 162 -6.17 6.91 7.41
CA HIS A 162 -5.80 7.37 6.05
C HIS A 162 -4.88 8.61 6.06
N TRP A 163 -5.08 9.52 7.01
CA TRP A 163 -4.29 10.75 7.21
C TRP A 163 -4.19 11.10 8.69
N PRO A 164 -3.11 11.76 9.12
CA PRO A 164 -2.92 12.18 10.53
C PRO A 164 -3.83 13.33 10.96
N GLY A 165 -4.58 13.92 10.04
CA GLY A 165 -5.49 15.06 10.20
C GLY A 165 -5.80 15.70 8.84
N PRO A 166 -6.58 16.81 8.83
CA PRO A 166 -7.42 17.30 9.92
C PRO A 166 -8.56 16.34 10.25
N PRO A 167 -9.06 16.35 11.51
CA PRO A 167 -9.99 15.34 12.03
C PRO A 167 -11.44 15.49 11.57
N GLY A 168 -11.76 16.47 10.74
CA GLY A 168 -13.15 16.72 10.33
C GLY A 168 -14.05 17.20 11.49
N ASN A 169 -15.37 16.97 11.36
CA ASN A 169 -16.35 17.32 12.39
C ASN A 169 -16.55 16.15 13.38
N SER A 170 -15.56 15.94 14.25
CA SER A 170 -15.52 14.82 15.19
C SER A 170 -16.44 15.02 16.42
N ARG A 171 -16.89 13.90 16.99
CA ARG A 171 -17.55 13.86 18.31
C ARG A 171 -16.55 13.88 19.45
N ASP A 172 -15.30 13.53 19.22
CA ASP A 172 -14.21 13.56 20.20
C ASP A 172 -13.81 15.01 20.49
N PRO A 173 -13.82 15.46 21.77
CA PRO A 173 -13.46 16.83 22.14
C PRO A 173 -12.06 17.25 21.67
N ASP A 174 -11.08 16.35 21.73
CA ASP A 174 -9.69 16.61 21.30
C ASP A 174 -9.55 16.76 19.79
N CYS A 175 -10.52 16.25 19.03
CA CYS A 175 -10.56 16.28 17.57
C CYS A 175 -11.46 17.38 17.00
N ARG A 176 -12.09 18.20 17.84
CA ARG A 176 -13.14 19.15 17.41
C ARG A 176 -12.60 20.57 17.24
N PRO A 177 -12.85 21.20 16.07
CA PRO A 177 -12.64 22.63 15.93
C PRO A 177 -13.47 23.46 16.96
N PRO A 178 -13.00 24.64 17.38
CA PRO A 178 -11.79 25.33 16.91
C PRO A 178 -10.50 24.92 17.66
N HIS A 179 -10.57 24.12 18.71
CA HIS A 179 -9.43 23.83 19.61
C HIS A 179 -8.96 22.37 19.47
N ILE A 180 -8.47 22.00 18.28
CA ILE A 180 -8.00 20.65 18.01
C ILE A 180 -6.67 20.40 18.73
N ASN A 181 -6.62 19.39 19.58
CA ASN A 181 -5.37 18.81 20.06
C ASN A 181 -4.98 17.66 19.11
N TYR A 182 -4.21 17.95 18.08
CA TYR A 182 -3.88 16.98 17.02
C TYR A 182 -3.20 15.71 17.57
N THR A 183 -2.29 15.83 18.54
CA THR A 183 -1.63 14.68 19.15
C THR A 183 -2.62 13.79 19.91
N LEU A 184 -3.45 14.37 20.79
CA LEU A 184 -4.46 13.59 21.51
C LEU A 184 -5.50 12.99 20.56
N CYS A 185 -5.91 13.73 19.53
CA CYS A 185 -6.82 13.24 18.52
C CYS A 185 -6.26 11.99 17.80
N ARG A 186 -4.99 12.03 17.37
CA ARG A 186 -4.32 10.86 16.77
C ARG A 186 -4.24 9.70 17.77
N LEU A 187 -3.88 9.95 19.01
CA LEU A 187 -3.81 8.91 20.05
C LEU A 187 -5.19 8.30 20.37
N ASN A 188 -6.25 9.11 20.44
CA ASN A 188 -7.62 8.61 20.65
C ASN A 188 -8.08 7.76 19.46
N SER A 189 -7.81 8.22 18.24
CA SER A 189 -8.06 7.44 17.01
C SER A 189 -7.27 6.11 17.02
N TRP A 190 -6.00 6.15 17.47
CA TRP A 190 -5.17 4.95 17.54
C TRP A 190 -5.65 3.96 18.60
N ARG A 191 -6.13 4.45 19.76
CA ARG A 191 -6.78 3.58 20.77
C ARG A 191 -8.02 2.87 20.19
N ALA A 192 -8.80 3.56 19.35
CA ALA A 192 -9.93 2.94 18.67
C ALA A 192 -9.46 1.86 17.68
N MET A 193 -8.39 2.10 16.93
CA MET A 193 -7.78 1.08 16.04
C MET A 193 -7.35 -0.17 16.83
N ILE A 194 -6.74 0.01 18.00
CA ILE A 194 -6.41 -1.12 18.92
C ILE A 194 -7.68 -1.86 19.35
N LYS A 195 -8.77 -1.15 19.63
CA LYS A 195 -10.06 -1.78 19.95
C LYS A 195 -10.59 -2.59 18.76
N VAL A 196 -10.50 -2.07 17.55
CA VAL A 196 -10.87 -2.78 16.31
C VAL A 196 -10.07 -4.08 16.14
N LEU A 197 -8.76 -4.02 16.43
CA LEU A 197 -7.87 -5.19 16.43
C LEU A 197 -8.32 -6.25 17.45
N GLN A 198 -8.61 -5.82 18.70
CA GLN A 198 -9.09 -6.71 19.78
C GLN A 198 -10.43 -7.36 19.46
N MET A 199 -11.30 -6.66 18.72
CA MET A 199 -12.61 -7.19 18.28
C MET A 199 -12.48 -8.19 17.12
N GLY A 200 -11.30 -8.35 16.53
CA GLY A 200 -11.09 -9.18 15.34
C GLY A 200 -11.68 -8.57 14.05
N SER A 201 -12.09 -7.32 14.09
CA SER A 201 -12.59 -6.59 12.90
C SER A 201 -11.49 -6.23 11.91
N ALA A 202 -10.24 -6.24 12.36
CA ALA A 202 -9.04 -6.19 11.52
C ALA A 202 -7.98 -7.16 12.07
N HIS A 203 -7.20 -7.79 11.19
CA HIS A 203 -6.08 -8.67 11.58
C HIS A 203 -4.79 -7.88 11.84
N ALA A 204 -4.63 -6.73 11.21
CA ALA A 204 -3.58 -5.75 11.46
C ALA A 204 -4.15 -4.33 11.37
N ILE A 205 -3.49 -3.39 12.06
CA ILE A 205 -3.81 -1.97 12.03
C ILE A 205 -2.56 -1.18 11.64
N GLY A 206 -2.77 -0.05 10.96
CA GLY A 206 -1.68 0.78 10.51
C GLY A 206 -2.13 2.22 10.26
N ILE A 207 -1.23 2.95 9.65
CA ILE A 207 -1.35 4.38 9.37
C ILE A 207 -1.03 4.66 7.90
N SER A 208 -1.46 5.82 7.43
CA SER A 208 -1.11 6.30 6.09
C SER A 208 -0.83 7.80 6.14
N ASN A 209 0.16 8.25 5.37
CA ASN A 209 0.60 9.65 5.33
C ASN A 209 1.12 10.18 6.68
N TYR A 210 1.66 9.33 7.54
CA TYR A 210 2.27 9.72 8.80
C TYR A 210 3.76 9.97 8.60
N GLU A 211 4.19 11.17 8.99
CA GLU A 211 5.59 11.61 8.98
C GLU A 211 6.29 11.27 10.29
N PHE A 212 7.60 11.52 10.38
CA PHE A 212 8.44 11.18 11.54
C PHE A 212 7.80 11.53 12.89
N ARG A 213 7.32 12.77 13.05
CA ARG A 213 6.69 13.21 14.30
C ARG A 213 5.41 12.46 14.61
N HIS A 214 4.58 12.23 13.60
CA HIS A 214 3.31 11.53 13.76
C HIS A 214 3.52 10.04 14.11
N VAL A 215 4.51 9.39 13.48
CA VAL A 215 4.92 8.02 13.84
C VAL A 215 5.51 8.00 15.24
N GLY A 216 6.39 8.96 15.56
CA GLY A 216 7.00 9.09 16.88
C GLY A 216 5.97 9.22 18.01
N GLU A 217 4.91 10.01 17.83
CA GLU A 217 3.83 10.12 18.83
C GLU A 217 3.22 8.75 19.18
N LEU A 218 3.00 7.90 18.18
CA LEU A 218 2.47 6.54 18.41
C LEU A 218 3.51 5.64 19.09
N LEU A 219 4.77 5.68 18.65
CA LEU A 219 5.85 4.87 19.21
C LEU A 219 6.13 5.21 20.68
N PHE A 220 6.14 6.49 21.03
CA PHE A 220 6.40 6.97 22.40
C PHE A 220 5.18 6.90 23.33
N SER A 221 4.00 6.59 22.79
CA SER A 221 2.77 6.47 23.59
C SER A 221 2.69 5.21 24.47
N GLY A 222 3.56 4.22 24.25
CA GLY A 222 3.51 2.92 24.89
C GLY A 222 2.37 2.01 24.39
N LEU A 223 1.70 2.40 23.31
CA LEU A 223 0.65 1.62 22.66
C LEU A 223 1.23 0.62 21.62
N VAL A 224 0.37 -0.25 21.09
CA VAL A 224 0.72 -1.17 20.00
C VAL A 224 1.26 -0.37 18.80
N PHE A 225 2.34 -0.83 18.19
CA PHE A 225 2.93 -0.19 17.03
C PHE A 225 2.12 -0.46 15.75
N PRO A 226 2.08 0.48 14.80
CA PRO A 226 1.49 0.25 13.50
C PRO A 226 2.18 -0.92 12.77
N ALA A 227 1.40 -1.77 12.08
CA ALA A 227 1.97 -2.82 11.23
C ALA A 227 2.47 -2.26 9.89
N VAL A 228 1.84 -1.19 9.40
CA VAL A 228 2.11 -0.58 8.09
C VAL A 228 2.04 0.95 8.22
N ASN A 229 2.95 1.66 7.51
CA ASN A 229 2.75 3.05 7.11
C ASN A 229 2.66 3.11 5.58
N GLN A 230 1.49 3.50 5.06
CA GLN A 230 1.27 3.65 3.62
C GLN A 230 1.45 5.11 3.21
N VAL A 231 2.40 5.37 2.31
CA VAL A 231 2.80 6.73 1.92
C VAL A 231 2.98 6.85 0.42
N GLU A 232 3.05 8.09 -0.09
CA GLU A 232 3.46 8.36 -1.46
C GLU A 232 4.91 7.93 -1.66
N PHE A 233 5.15 7.10 -2.70
CA PHE A 233 6.51 6.70 -3.07
C PHE A 233 6.57 6.31 -4.55
N HIS A 234 7.50 6.92 -5.29
CA HIS A 234 7.78 6.63 -6.69
C HIS A 234 9.20 7.11 -7.05
N PRO A 235 9.77 6.72 -8.20
CA PRO A 235 11.13 7.10 -8.59
C PRO A 235 11.46 8.59 -8.58
N TYR A 236 10.48 9.48 -8.74
CA TYR A 236 10.68 10.93 -8.61
C TYR A 236 10.53 11.46 -7.19
N PHE A 237 10.01 10.66 -6.24
CA PHE A 237 9.79 11.06 -4.86
C PHE A 237 10.02 9.89 -3.90
N GLU A 238 11.18 9.91 -3.24
CA GLU A 238 11.63 8.86 -2.34
C GLU A 238 11.83 9.38 -0.92
N GLU A 239 10.95 9.02 0.00
CA GLU A 239 11.11 9.32 1.42
C GLU A 239 11.92 8.24 2.15
N ARG A 240 13.18 8.02 1.70
CA ARG A 240 14.07 6.99 2.25
C ARG A 240 14.33 7.13 3.76
N PRO A 241 14.54 8.33 4.33
CA PRO A 241 14.72 8.46 5.77
C PRO A 241 13.51 7.97 6.56
N LEU A 242 12.29 8.35 6.15
CA LEU A 242 11.05 7.87 6.79
C LEU A 242 10.89 6.36 6.65
N LYS A 243 11.21 5.80 5.47
CA LYS A 243 11.22 4.35 5.24
C LYS A 243 12.18 3.64 6.21
N THR A 244 13.40 4.16 6.35
CA THR A 244 14.41 3.60 7.27
C THR A 244 13.90 3.63 8.71
N TYR A 245 13.31 4.75 9.13
CA TYR A 245 12.72 4.90 10.46
C TYR A 245 11.60 3.89 10.71
N CYS A 246 10.67 3.72 9.76
CA CYS A 246 9.61 2.73 9.86
C CYS A 246 10.18 1.31 9.99
N ASN A 247 11.15 0.94 9.15
CA ASN A 247 11.77 -0.38 9.17
C ASN A 247 12.49 -0.70 10.49
N GLN A 248 13.14 0.28 11.13
CA GLN A 248 13.77 0.13 12.44
C GLN A 248 12.77 -0.25 13.54
N HIS A 249 11.49 0.05 13.34
CA HIS A 249 10.40 -0.26 14.27
C HIS A 249 9.49 -1.41 13.78
N ASN A 250 9.95 -2.19 12.78
CA ASN A 250 9.18 -3.29 12.19
C ASN A 250 7.84 -2.82 11.59
N ILE A 251 7.77 -1.58 11.11
CA ILE A 251 6.62 -1.02 10.40
C ILE A 251 6.86 -1.20 8.90
N THR A 252 6.04 -2.01 8.25
CA THR A 252 6.11 -2.24 6.81
C THR A 252 5.82 -0.95 6.04
N TYR A 253 6.71 -0.61 5.09
CA TYR A 253 6.57 0.59 4.27
C TYR A 253 5.84 0.25 2.98
N ASN A 254 4.67 0.86 2.76
CA ASN A 254 3.83 0.61 1.60
C ASN A 254 3.74 1.86 0.71
N GLY A 255 4.24 1.75 -0.53
CA GLY A 255 4.18 2.85 -1.50
C GLY A 255 2.86 2.90 -2.26
N TYR A 256 2.16 4.03 -2.23
CA TYR A 256 1.08 4.31 -3.17
C TYR A 256 1.55 5.25 -4.28
N SER A 257 0.79 5.34 -5.36
CA SER A 257 1.13 6.09 -6.59
C SER A 257 2.49 5.69 -7.19
N PRO A 258 2.80 4.40 -7.35
CA PRO A 258 4.12 3.93 -7.75
C PRO A 258 4.58 4.44 -9.12
N PHE A 259 3.68 5.01 -9.92
CA PHE A 259 3.92 5.59 -11.25
C PHE A 259 3.83 7.11 -11.26
N ALA A 260 3.98 7.77 -10.11
CA ALA A 260 3.87 9.22 -9.98
C ALA A 260 2.57 9.77 -10.58
N ALA A 261 1.45 9.10 -10.24
CA ALA A 261 0.11 9.43 -10.79
C ALA A 261 0.12 9.68 -12.31
N ASN A 262 0.71 8.76 -13.05
CA ASN A 262 1.00 8.82 -14.49
C ASN A 262 -0.14 9.34 -15.38
N ASP A 263 -1.38 9.10 -14.98
CA ASP A 263 -2.59 9.48 -15.72
C ASP A 263 -3.04 10.92 -15.48
N TRP A 264 -2.60 11.56 -14.40
CA TRP A 264 -3.06 12.90 -14.05
C TRP A 264 -1.98 13.88 -13.56
N ALA A 265 -0.82 13.43 -13.08
CA ALA A 265 0.24 14.32 -12.62
C ALA A 265 0.72 15.30 -13.71
N PRO A 266 0.92 14.90 -14.98
CA PRO A 266 1.24 15.84 -16.04
C PRO A 266 0.19 16.94 -16.20
N TYR A 267 -1.08 16.64 -15.96
CA TYR A 267 -2.18 17.58 -16.08
C TYR A 267 -2.23 18.58 -14.91
N PHE A 268 -1.99 18.11 -13.67
CA PHE A 268 -2.09 18.95 -12.45
C PHE A 268 -0.85 19.72 -12.12
N HIS A 269 0.29 19.06 -12.29
CA HIS A 269 1.59 19.62 -11.96
C HIS A 269 2.27 20.22 -13.19
N HIS A 270 1.56 20.25 -14.35
CA HIS A 270 2.08 20.71 -15.64
C HIS A 270 3.42 20.05 -15.98
N TRP A 271 3.57 18.78 -15.64
CA TRP A 271 4.77 18.03 -15.96
C TRP A 271 4.85 17.79 -17.47
N PRO A 272 6.03 17.96 -18.09
CA PRO A 272 6.20 17.80 -19.53
C PRO A 272 5.98 16.36 -20.00
N HIS A 273 6.16 15.39 -19.10
CA HIS A 273 5.95 13.98 -19.37
C HIS A 273 5.62 13.23 -18.07
N SER A 274 5.01 12.05 -18.20
CA SER A 274 4.79 11.13 -17.09
C SER A 274 6.05 10.33 -16.78
N LEU A 275 6.14 9.75 -15.58
CA LEU A 275 7.24 8.86 -15.19
C LEU A 275 7.43 7.71 -16.18
N LEU A 276 6.36 7.11 -16.68
CA LEU A 276 6.45 5.98 -17.63
C LEU A 276 6.99 6.39 -19.01
N ASN A 277 7.03 7.69 -19.30
CA ASN A 277 7.63 8.26 -20.51
C ASN A 277 9.04 8.81 -20.27
N ASP A 278 9.60 8.65 -19.08
CA ASP A 278 10.99 9.01 -18.78
C ASP A 278 11.94 8.19 -19.64
N THR A 279 12.87 8.88 -20.32
CA THR A 279 13.76 8.25 -21.32
C THR A 279 14.73 7.25 -20.70
N MET A 280 15.21 7.51 -19.47
CA MET A 280 16.10 6.58 -18.77
C MET A 280 15.33 5.35 -18.32
N LEU A 281 14.12 5.52 -17.76
CA LEU A 281 13.27 4.40 -17.36
C LEU A 281 12.91 3.51 -18.56
N GLN A 282 12.60 4.11 -19.73
CA GLN A 282 12.34 3.39 -20.98
C GLN A 282 13.56 2.63 -21.50
N LYS A 283 14.76 3.23 -21.39
CA LYS A 283 16.02 2.57 -21.78
C LYS A 283 16.28 1.34 -20.93
N ILE A 284 16.15 1.43 -19.60
CA ILE A 284 16.30 0.31 -18.67
C ILE A 284 15.24 -0.76 -18.98
N ALA A 285 13.98 -0.35 -19.18
CA ALA A 285 12.90 -1.28 -19.52
C ALA A 285 13.19 -2.07 -20.80
N THR A 286 13.68 -1.40 -21.83
CA THR A 286 14.07 -2.05 -23.09
C THR A 286 15.20 -3.05 -22.89
N ALA A 287 16.23 -2.71 -22.09
CA ALA A 287 17.36 -3.58 -21.79
C ALA A 287 16.93 -4.88 -21.09
N HIS A 288 15.92 -4.81 -20.23
CA HIS A 288 15.36 -5.97 -19.52
C HIS A 288 14.23 -6.70 -20.28
N GLY A 289 13.79 -6.19 -21.43
CA GLY A 289 12.62 -6.73 -22.15
C GLY A 289 11.32 -6.59 -21.35
N ARG A 290 11.19 -5.50 -20.59
CA ARG A 290 10.07 -5.22 -19.68
C ARG A 290 9.41 -3.88 -20.03
N THR A 291 8.22 -3.63 -19.46
CA THR A 291 7.60 -2.31 -19.56
C THR A 291 8.18 -1.34 -18.52
N PRO A 292 8.15 -0.03 -18.79
CA PRO A 292 8.55 0.97 -17.79
C PRO A 292 7.79 0.84 -16.46
N ALA A 293 6.52 0.41 -16.50
CA ALA A 293 5.71 0.13 -15.31
C ALA A 293 6.30 -1.02 -14.49
N GLN A 294 6.69 -2.12 -15.14
CA GLN A 294 7.34 -3.26 -14.45
C GLN A 294 8.67 -2.86 -13.82
N VAL A 295 9.48 -2.06 -14.52
CA VAL A 295 10.75 -1.54 -13.98
C VAL A 295 10.51 -0.62 -12.78
N ALA A 296 9.56 0.31 -12.86
CA ALA A 296 9.24 1.19 -11.73
C ALA A 296 8.71 0.43 -10.50
N LEU A 297 7.92 -0.62 -10.69
CA LEU A 297 7.47 -1.49 -9.59
C LEU A 297 8.61 -2.33 -9.03
N ARG A 298 9.43 -2.93 -9.91
CA ARG A 298 10.58 -3.76 -9.49
C ARG A 298 11.58 -2.96 -8.69
N PHE A 299 11.88 -1.72 -9.09
CA PHE A 299 12.71 -0.78 -8.35
C PHE A 299 12.23 -0.61 -6.91
N GLN A 300 10.94 -0.29 -6.72
CA GLN A 300 10.37 -0.09 -5.39
C GLN A 300 10.40 -1.37 -4.55
N VAL A 301 10.08 -2.51 -5.15
CA VAL A 301 10.11 -3.82 -4.48
C VAL A 301 11.54 -4.20 -4.09
N GLN A 302 12.56 -3.93 -4.92
CA GLN A 302 13.97 -4.15 -4.56
C GLN A 302 14.45 -3.22 -3.44
N LEU A 303 13.84 -2.04 -3.29
CA LEU A 303 14.03 -1.19 -2.12
C LEU A 303 13.29 -1.72 -0.86
N GLY A 304 12.56 -2.82 -0.95
CA GLY A 304 11.82 -3.44 0.16
C GLY A 304 10.43 -2.83 0.43
N LEU A 305 9.83 -2.19 -0.58
CA LEU A 305 8.47 -1.66 -0.47
C LEU A 305 7.42 -2.70 -0.88
N VAL A 306 6.24 -2.52 -0.32
CA VAL A 306 4.98 -3.07 -0.81
C VAL A 306 4.32 -2.00 -1.69
N VAL A 307 3.71 -2.36 -2.82
CA VAL A 307 3.28 -1.40 -3.85
C VAL A 307 1.81 -1.56 -4.25
N ASN A 308 1.13 -0.43 -4.51
CA ASN A 308 -0.29 -0.35 -4.86
C ASN A 308 -0.50 0.29 -6.24
N PRO A 309 -0.10 -0.35 -7.35
CA PRO A 309 -0.46 0.15 -8.68
C PRO A 309 -1.97 0.13 -8.89
N ARG A 310 -2.48 1.17 -9.55
CA ARG A 310 -3.88 1.28 -9.95
C ARG A 310 -4.03 1.08 -11.47
N THR A 311 -4.94 0.23 -11.87
CA THR A 311 -5.32 0.06 -13.28
C THR A 311 -6.69 -0.61 -13.40
N GLN A 312 -7.38 -0.38 -14.53
CA GLN A 312 -8.58 -1.10 -14.94
C GLN A 312 -8.29 -2.01 -16.16
N ASN A 313 -7.07 -1.97 -16.69
CA ASN A 313 -6.64 -2.77 -17.83
C ASN A 313 -6.10 -4.13 -17.34
N PHE A 314 -6.66 -5.21 -17.87
CA PHE A 314 -6.29 -6.58 -17.49
C PHE A 314 -4.84 -6.92 -17.83
N GLU A 315 -4.34 -6.45 -18.99
CA GLU A 315 -2.93 -6.72 -19.39
C GLU A 315 -1.97 -6.00 -18.44
N HIS A 316 -2.24 -4.75 -18.06
CA HIS A 316 -1.44 -4.06 -17.04
C HIS A 316 -1.48 -4.77 -15.67
N MET A 317 -2.61 -5.41 -15.31
CA MET A 317 -2.68 -6.20 -14.08
C MET A 317 -1.74 -7.40 -14.12
N LYS A 318 -1.69 -8.11 -15.27
CA LYS A 318 -0.75 -9.22 -15.50
C LYS A 318 0.70 -8.75 -15.45
N GLU A 319 1.00 -7.62 -16.07
CA GLU A 319 2.33 -7.02 -16.03
C GLU A 319 2.73 -6.67 -14.59
N ASN A 320 1.84 -6.02 -13.84
CA ASN A 320 2.10 -5.58 -12.46
C ASN A 320 2.38 -6.74 -11.50
N VAL A 321 1.74 -7.90 -11.68
CA VAL A 321 2.02 -9.08 -10.84
C VAL A 321 3.24 -9.88 -11.32
N ASN A 322 3.68 -9.66 -12.57
CA ASN A 322 4.81 -10.36 -13.18
C ASN A 322 6.10 -9.51 -13.16
N ILE A 323 6.61 -9.24 -11.95
CA ILE A 323 7.80 -8.42 -11.70
C ILE A 323 8.86 -9.14 -10.87
N PHE A 324 8.70 -10.44 -10.63
CA PHE A 324 9.57 -11.22 -9.74
C PHE A 324 10.51 -12.18 -10.49
N ASP A 325 10.43 -12.24 -11.82
CA ASP A 325 11.21 -13.09 -12.71
C ASP A 325 12.40 -12.37 -13.36
N PHE A 326 12.68 -11.12 -12.95
CA PHE A 326 13.85 -10.35 -13.33
C PHE A 326 14.36 -9.52 -12.16
N GLU A 327 15.58 -9.04 -12.24
CA GLU A 327 16.21 -8.20 -11.24
C GLU A 327 16.91 -7.01 -11.89
N LEU A 328 16.76 -5.83 -11.29
CA LEU A 328 17.49 -4.62 -11.67
C LEU A 328 18.89 -4.68 -11.08
N SER A 329 19.91 -4.39 -11.90
CA SER A 329 21.27 -4.27 -11.45
C SER A 329 21.47 -3.09 -10.49
N GLN A 330 22.59 -3.06 -9.76
CA GLN A 330 22.92 -1.92 -8.90
C GLN A 330 23.05 -0.61 -9.70
N ASP A 331 23.50 -0.70 -10.94
CA ASP A 331 23.60 0.45 -11.84
C ASP A 331 22.20 0.95 -12.26
N ASP A 332 21.29 0.04 -12.63
CA ASP A 332 19.88 0.40 -12.91
C ASP A 332 19.23 1.07 -11.69
N MET A 333 19.40 0.48 -10.51
CA MET A 333 18.86 1.03 -9.26
C MET A 333 19.40 2.44 -9.00
N THR A 334 20.70 2.66 -9.27
CA THR A 334 21.34 3.97 -9.12
C THR A 334 20.80 4.96 -10.14
N GLN A 335 20.71 4.58 -11.42
CA GLN A 335 20.17 5.42 -12.48
C GLN A 335 18.71 5.84 -12.19
N ILE A 336 17.88 4.92 -11.71
CA ILE A 336 16.48 5.22 -11.34
C ILE A 336 16.42 6.16 -10.13
N THR A 337 17.27 5.96 -9.13
CA THR A 337 17.33 6.83 -7.93
C THR A 337 17.65 8.29 -8.28
N TYR A 338 18.45 8.51 -9.30
CA TYR A 338 18.87 9.84 -9.72
C TYR A 338 18.07 10.39 -10.92
N LEU A 339 16.89 9.81 -11.21
CA LEU A 339 15.99 10.41 -12.17
C LEU A 339 15.66 11.85 -11.77
N THR A 340 15.78 12.76 -12.71
CA THR A 340 15.43 14.15 -12.48
C THR A 340 13.91 14.33 -12.54
N PRO A 341 13.27 14.70 -11.42
CA PRO A 341 11.84 14.97 -11.43
C PRO A 341 11.54 16.17 -12.34
N PRO A 342 10.35 16.19 -12.94
CA PRO A 342 9.97 17.27 -13.87
C PRO A 342 9.67 18.60 -13.17
N SER A 343 9.75 18.68 -11.85
CA SER A 343 9.60 19.90 -11.04
C SER A 343 10.37 19.80 -9.72
N ASP A 344 10.66 20.95 -9.11
CA ASP A 344 11.32 21.05 -7.80
C ASP A 344 10.47 20.45 -6.65
N ASN A 345 9.18 20.31 -6.85
CA ASN A 345 8.29 19.62 -5.93
C ASN A 345 7.66 18.40 -6.61
N PRO A 346 8.31 17.24 -6.54
CA PRO A 346 7.82 16.00 -7.15
C PRO A 346 6.68 15.33 -6.37
N LYS A 347 6.36 15.80 -5.17
CA LYS A 347 5.25 15.29 -4.36
C LYS A 347 3.92 15.65 -5.00
N ILE A 348 3.05 14.65 -5.18
CA ILE A 348 1.78 14.78 -5.91
C ILE A 348 0.63 15.09 -4.97
N PHE A 349 0.62 14.46 -3.81
CA PHE A 349 -0.44 14.62 -2.81
C PHE A 349 -0.11 15.70 -1.77
N PRO A 350 -1.12 16.19 -1.01
CA PRO A 350 -0.88 17.18 0.03
C PRO A 350 0.23 16.75 0.97
N ASP A 351 1.01 17.72 1.42
CA ASP A 351 2.16 17.48 2.28
C ASP A 351 1.72 17.25 3.74
N PRO A 352 1.89 16.02 4.28
CA PRO A 352 1.50 15.71 5.65
C PRO A 352 2.33 16.46 6.71
N TYR A 353 3.51 16.97 6.36
CA TYR A 353 4.30 17.82 7.26
C TYR A 353 3.58 19.11 7.67
N LYS A 354 2.59 19.54 6.88
CA LYS A 354 1.75 20.72 7.18
C LYS A 354 0.64 20.44 8.17
N ILE A 355 0.41 19.18 8.52
CA ILE A 355 -0.58 18.80 9.55
C ILE A 355 0.12 18.85 10.90
N PRO A 356 -0.36 19.68 11.87
CA PRO A 356 0.27 19.83 13.17
C PRO A 356 0.39 18.55 13.97
#